data_090ffa689777f07b5abda8d74094bdf9
#
_entry.id   090ffa689777f07b5abda8d74094bdf9
#
_cell.length_a   1.000
_cell.length_b   1.000
_cell.length_c   1.000
_cell.angle_alpha   90.00
_cell.angle_beta   90.00
_cell.angle_gamma   90.00
#
_symmetry.space_group_name_H-M   'P 1'
#
loop_
_entity.id
_entity.type
_entity.pdbx_description
1 polymer ?
#
loop_
_entity_poly.entity_id
_entity_poly.type
_entity_poly.pdbx_seq_one_letter_code
_entity_poly.pdbx_strand_id
1 'polypeptide(L)'
;MKVYAISDLHLSINNPKPMDVFGTVWDNYLDDIVRSLEGMTSDDILLLAGDLSWAMGLPQAVPDLEYIGALPGKKVIIRGNHDYWWKSISAVRSKLPNGVFAVQNDAVKIGDVVVGGSRGWSVDDKSEDGKRLYTRELIRIDMSLQAMQKLKTEGDRTVFMIHYPPFNVKFEGTPVTELFEKYGIDVVVYGHLHGKNCYARKSYTKNGIKYLLTSCDQVNNTAVLVL
;
A
#
# COMPACT_ATOMS: atom_id res chain seq x y z
N MET A 1 10.37 -8.53 15.22
CA MET A 1 10.05 -8.11 13.85
C MET A 1 9.10 -6.94 13.92
N LYS A 2 9.46 -5.79 13.34
CA LYS A 2 8.61 -4.59 13.24
C LYS A 2 8.03 -4.51 11.82
N VAL A 3 6.90 -3.82 11.69
CA VAL A 3 6.25 -3.56 10.40
C VAL A 3 6.16 -2.07 10.20
N TYR A 4 6.68 -1.58 9.09
CA TYR A 4 6.61 -0.19 8.66
C TYR A 4 5.80 -0.07 7.38
N ALA A 5 5.25 1.10 7.12
CA ALA A 5 4.52 1.37 5.88
C ALA A 5 4.81 2.78 5.36
N ILE A 6 4.89 2.87 4.04
CA ILE A 6 4.89 4.12 3.27
C ILE A 6 4.29 3.83 1.90
N SER A 7 3.76 4.82 1.21
CA SER A 7 3.17 4.63 -0.12
C SER A 7 3.42 5.83 -1.02
N ASP A 8 3.01 5.69 -2.27
CA ASP A 8 3.01 6.79 -3.23
C ASP A 8 4.43 7.33 -3.50
N LEU A 9 5.38 6.39 -3.69
CA LEU A 9 6.79 6.75 -3.96
C LEU A 9 6.97 7.42 -5.30
N HIS A 10 6.11 7.13 -6.27
CA HIS A 10 6.14 7.72 -7.60
C HIS A 10 7.54 7.72 -8.23
N LEU A 11 8.25 6.61 -8.11
CA LEU A 11 9.60 6.45 -8.64
C LEU A 11 9.64 6.66 -10.15
N SER A 12 10.76 7.18 -10.63
CA SER A 12 10.99 7.44 -12.06
C SER A 12 12.49 7.43 -12.39
N ILE A 13 13.20 6.38 -11.93
CA ILE A 13 14.67 6.29 -11.99
C ILE A 13 15.21 6.47 -13.41
N ASN A 14 14.67 5.71 -14.37
CA ASN A 14 15.14 5.74 -15.77
C ASN A 14 14.30 6.63 -16.70
N ASN A 15 13.24 7.22 -16.23
CA ASN A 15 12.38 8.11 -17.00
C ASN A 15 11.93 9.28 -16.12
N PRO A 16 12.82 10.25 -15.85
CA PRO A 16 12.59 11.27 -14.83
C PRO A 16 11.27 12.01 -15.01
N LYS A 17 10.45 11.93 -13.98
CA LYS A 17 9.21 12.68 -13.83
C LYS A 17 9.26 13.34 -12.45
N PRO A 18 9.78 14.58 -12.38
CA PRO A 18 10.06 15.23 -11.12
C PRO A 18 8.78 15.44 -10.29
N MET A 19 8.83 15.11 -9.02
CA MET A 19 7.72 15.28 -8.07
C MET A 19 7.74 16.64 -7.37
N ASP A 20 8.86 17.34 -7.37
CA ASP A 20 9.06 18.69 -6.78
C ASP A 20 8.10 19.74 -7.34
N VAL A 21 7.60 19.56 -8.58
CA VAL A 21 6.55 20.39 -9.16
C VAL A 21 5.25 20.43 -8.31
N PHE A 22 5.06 19.47 -7.42
CA PHE A 22 3.90 19.38 -6.52
C PHE A 22 4.15 20.02 -5.15
N GLY A 23 5.34 20.56 -4.93
CA GLY A 23 5.70 21.32 -3.74
C GLY A 23 6.92 20.78 -3.01
N THR A 24 7.45 21.60 -2.08
CA THR A 24 8.74 21.38 -1.42
C THR A 24 8.80 20.12 -0.54
N VAL A 25 7.68 19.51 -0.18
CA VAL A 25 7.67 18.22 0.52
C VAL A 25 8.29 17.10 -0.32
N TRP A 26 8.36 17.29 -1.63
CA TRP A 26 8.96 16.37 -2.58
C TRP A 26 10.45 16.63 -2.88
N ASP A 27 11.01 17.71 -2.31
CA ASP A 27 12.44 17.99 -2.44
C ASP A 27 13.23 16.92 -1.66
N ASN A 28 14.10 16.18 -2.35
CA ASN A 28 14.91 15.10 -1.76
C ASN A 28 14.11 14.03 -0.96
N TYR A 29 12.82 13.87 -1.24
CA TYR A 29 11.92 13.01 -0.48
C TYR A 29 12.38 11.54 -0.39
N LEU A 30 13.05 11.03 -1.43
CA LEU A 30 13.59 9.66 -1.41
C LEU A 30 14.70 9.49 -0.38
N ASP A 31 15.57 10.50 -0.23
CA ASP A 31 16.64 10.48 0.78
C ASP A 31 16.06 10.54 2.19
N ASP A 32 14.97 11.32 2.39
CA ASP A 32 14.26 11.39 3.65
C ASP A 32 13.61 10.04 3.99
N ILE A 33 12.99 9.41 3.00
CA ILE A 33 12.42 8.05 3.17
C ILE A 33 13.52 7.07 3.57
N VAL A 34 14.64 7.04 2.86
CA VAL A 34 15.77 6.13 3.18
C VAL A 34 16.27 6.38 4.60
N ARG A 35 16.46 7.64 5.00
CA ARG A 35 16.86 8.01 6.37
C ARG A 35 15.84 7.53 7.42
N SER A 36 14.56 7.61 7.11
CA SER A 36 13.49 7.16 8.03
C SER A 36 13.51 5.65 8.27
N LEU A 37 14.14 4.90 7.37
CA LEU A 37 14.30 3.45 7.46
C LEU A 37 15.60 3.03 8.16
N GLU A 38 16.44 3.97 8.59
CA GLU A 38 17.61 3.68 9.38
C GLU A 38 17.22 2.94 10.66
N GLY A 39 17.89 1.83 10.93
CA GLY A 39 17.56 0.94 12.05
C GLY A 39 16.54 -0.16 11.75
N MET A 40 15.96 -0.21 10.55
CA MET A 40 15.29 -1.42 10.08
C MET A 40 16.29 -2.55 9.86
N THR A 41 15.90 -3.75 10.24
CA THR A 41 16.68 -4.97 10.06
C THR A 41 16.17 -5.80 8.87
N SER A 42 16.93 -6.80 8.44
CA SER A 42 16.51 -7.74 7.39
C SER A 42 15.26 -8.54 7.75
N ASP A 43 14.92 -8.62 9.04
CA ASP A 43 13.75 -9.35 9.52
C ASP A 43 12.49 -8.50 9.56
N ASP A 44 12.62 -7.17 9.53
CA ASP A 44 11.49 -6.24 9.54
C ASP A 44 10.78 -6.22 8.17
N ILE A 45 9.55 -5.69 8.16
CA ILE A 45 8.71 -5.63 6.96
C ILE A 45 8.45 -4.17 6.61
N LEU A 46 8.62 -3.82 5.32
CA LEU A 46 8.20 -2.56 4.73
C LEU A 46 7.02 -2.78 3.79
N LEU A 47 5.88 -2.18 4.09
CA LEU A 47 4.67 -2.21 3.30
C LEU A 47 4.61 -0.99 2.39
N LEU A 48 4.43 -1.21 1.08
CA LEU A 48 4.35 -0.16 0.07
C LEU A 48 2.96 -0.20 -0.57
N ALA A 49 2.06 0.69 -0.12
CA ALA A 49 0.64 0.62 -0.41
C ALA A 49 0.22 1.26 -1.76
N GLY A 50 1.01 1.02 -2.82
CA GLY A 50 0.70 1.42 -4.19
C GLY A 50 1.31 2.75 -4.62
N ASP A 51 1.09 3.08 -5.90
CA ASP A 51 1.68 4.21 -6.61
C ASP A 51 3.22 4.24 -6.49
N LEU A 52 3.81 3.10 -6.89
CA LEU A 52 5.23 2.83 -6.72
C LEU A 52 6.07 3.51 -7.79
N SER A 53 5.59 3.53 -9.04
CA SER A 53 6.37 3.97 -10.20
C SER A 53 5.50 4.61 -11.27
N TRP A 54 6.05 5.67 -11.89
CA TRP A 54 5.47 6.32 -13.07
C TRP A 54 5.69 5.55 -14.38
N ALA A 55 6.34 4.40 -14.36
CA ALA A 55 6.56 3.60 -15.56
C ALA A 55 5.25 3.23 -16.25
N MET A 56 5.25 3.22 -17.60
CA MET A 56 4.09 2.85 -18.41
C MET A 56 4.07 1.35 -18.75
N GLY A 57 5.18 0.67 -18.59
CA GLY A 57 5.33 -0.76 -18.85
C GLY A 57 6.30 -1.44 -17.92
N LEU A 58 6.11 -2.75 -17.70
CA LEU A 58 6.91 -3.51 -16.74
C LEU A 58 8.43 -3.45 -16.99
N PRO A 59 8.95 -3.48 -18.24
CA PRO A 59 10.39 -3.31 -18.46
C PRO A 59 10.94 -1.96 -17.96
N GLN A 60 10.15 -0.90 -18.05
CA GLN A 60 10.53 0.43 -17.57
C GLN A 60 10.50 0.52 -16.04
N ALA A 61 9.64 -0.27 -15.38
CA ALA A 61 9.52 -0.30 -13.93
C ALA A 61 10.64 -1.11 -13.25
N VAL A 62 11.41 -1.92 -13.97
CA VAL A 62 12.44 -2.79 -13.37
C VAL A 62 13.44 -1.99 -12.53
N PRO A 63 14.03 -0.87 -12.98
CA PRO A 63 14.93 -0.09 -12.15
C PRO A 63 14.29 0.46 -10.87
N ASP A 64 13.02 0.86 -10.94
CA ASP A 64 12.26 1.31 -9.78
C ASP A 64 12.02 0.15 -8.79
N LEU A 65 11.75 -1.05 -9.30
CA LEU A 65 11.61 -2.26 -8.48
C LEU A 65 12.95 -2.68 -7.86
N GLU A 66 14.06 -2.51 -8.57
CA GLU A 66 15.42 -2.74 -8.04
C GLU A 66 15.73 -1.75 -6.91
N TYR A 67 15.37 -0.47 -7.07
CA TYR A 67 15.47 0.53 -6.00
C TYR A 67 14.67 0.11 -4.76
N ILE A 68 13.40 -0.30 -4.94
CA ILE A 68 12.57 -0.85 -3.85
C ILE A 68 13.26 -2.07 -3.22
N GLY A 69 13.82 -2.96 -4.04
CA GLY A 69 14.55 -4.14 -3.58
C GLY A 69 15.74 -3.81 -2.70
N ALA A 70 16.44 -2.70 -2.95
CA ALA A 70 17.59 -2.24 -2.18
C ALA A 70 17.22 -1.62 -0.81
N LEU A 71 15.95 -1.24 -0.58
CA LEU A 71 15.50 -0.76 0.73
C LEU A 71 15.63 -1.86 1.79
N PRO A 72 15.81 -1.52 3.08
CA PRO A 72 15.95 -2.51 4.14
C PRO A 72 14.70 -3.35 4.37
N GLY A 73 14.86 -4.51 4.99
CA GLY A 73 13.79 -5.41 5.37
C GLY A 73 13.17 -6.19 4.20
N LYS A 74 12.10 -6.94 4.47
CA LYS A 74 11.27 -7.61 3.46
C LYS A 74 10.20 -6.64 3.00
N LYS A 75 9.99 -6.50 1.70
CA LYS A 75 9.03 -5.55 1.13
C LYS A 75 7.77 -6.27 0.67
N VAL A 76 6.60 -5.73 1.02
CA VAL A 76 5.32 -6.16 0.44
C VAL A 76 4.73 -4.99 -0.33
N ILE A 77 4.41 -5.22 -1.59
CA ILE A 77 3.91 -4.20 -2.50
C ILE A 77 2.50 -4.55 -3.00
N ILE A 78 1.68 -3.54 -3.20
CA ILE A 78 0.41 -3.64 -3.93
C ILE A 78 0.39 -2.64 -5.08
N ARG A 79 -0.55 -2.82 -6.01
CA ARG A 79 -0.79 -1.89 -7.11
C ARG A 79 -1.55 -0.65 -6.64
N GLY A 80 -1.09 0.55 -7.05
CA GLY A 80 -1.87 1.78 -7.01
C GLY A 80 -2.58 2.11 -8.33
N ASN A 81 -3.13 3.31 -8.45
CA ASN A 81 -3.82 3.73 -9.68
C ASN A 81 -2.86 4.24 -10.76
N HIS A 82 -1.71 4.76 -10.38
CA HIS A 82 -0.66 5.21 -11.31
C HIS A 82 0.32 4.12 -11.70
N ASP A 83 0.26 2.92 -11.14
CA ASP A 83 1.08 1.78 -11.53
C ASP A 83 0.57 1.16 -12.87
N TYR A 84 0.68 1.90 -13.96
CA TYR A 84 0.24 1.48 -15.31
C TYR A 84 1.04 0.28 -15.83
N TRP A 85 2.28 0.13 -15.36
CA TRP A 85 3.19 -0.97 -15.67
C TRP A 85 2.71 -2.32 -15.11
N TRP A 86 1.90 -2.31 -14.06
CA TRP A 86 1.40 -3.51 -13.40
C TRP A 86 0.30 -4.17 -14.23
N LYS A 87 0.66 -5.18 -15.00
CA LYS A 87 -0.27 -5.93 -15.88
C LYS A 87 -0.86 -7.14 -15.14
N SER A 88 -0.23 -8.32 -15.25
CA SER A 88 -0.63 -9.51 -14.48
C SER A 88 0.28 -9.71 -13.29
N ILE A 89 -0.26 -10.26 -12.20
CA ILE A 89 0.51 -10.52 -10.99
C ILE A 89 1.67 -11.50 -11.25
N SER A 90 1.49 -12.48 -12.11
CA SER A 90 2.55 -13.43 -12.46
C SER A 90 3.72 -12.75 -13.19
N ALA A 91 3.43 -11.85 -14.12
CA ALA A 91 4.46 -11.07 -14.81
C ALA A 91 5.22 -10.16 -13.83
N VAL A 92 4.50 -9.49 -12.91
CA VAL A 92 5.12 -8.68 -11.87
C VAL A 92 6.05 -9.54 -11.01
N ARG A 93 5.55 -10.63 -10.45
CA ARG A 93 6.34 -11.53 -9.58
C ARG A 93 7.59 -12.08 -10.25
N SER A 94 7.55 -12.29 -11.56
CA SER A 94 8.74 -12.76 -12.31
C SER A 94 9.87 -11.74 -12.43
N LYS A 95 9.62 -10.47 -12.08
CA LYS A 95 10.58 -9.37 -12.17
C LYS A 95 10.95 -8.78 -10.81
N LEU A 96 10.39 -9.30 -9.71
CA LEU A 96 10.68 -8.79 -8.39
C LEU A 96 12.07 -9.20 -7.92
N PRO A 97 12.83 -8.30 -7.30
CA PRO A 97 14.04 -8.63 -6.57
C PRO A 97 13.75 -9.58 -5.39
N ASN A 98 14.79 -10.27 -4.93
CA ASN A 98 14.70 -11.08 -3.73
C ASN A 98 14.23 -10.26 -2.51
N GLY A 99 13.34 -10.83 -1.70
CA GLY A 99 12.78 -10.17 -0.53
C GLY A 99 11.66 -9.16 -0.83
N VAL A 100 11.23 -9.04 -2.09
CA VAL A 100 10.05 -8.25 -2.49
C VAL A 100 8.90 -9.19 -2.84
N PHE A 101 7.74 -8.97 -2.25
CA PHE A 101 6.53 -9.77 -2.42
C PHE A 101 5.41 -8.90 -2.97
N ALA A 102 4.81 -9.26 -4.09
CA ALA A 102 3.63 -8.57 -4.61
C ALA A 102 2.35 -9.28 -4.18
N VAL A 103 1.41 -8.54 -3.65
CA VAL A 103 0.06 -8.99 -3.27
C VAL A 103 -0.97 -8.36 -4.19
N GLN A 104 -1.86 -9.20 -4.72
CA GLN A 104 -2.99 -8.75 -5.53
C GLN A 104 -4.16 -9.71 -5.36
N ASN A 105 -5.11 -9.35 -4.51
CA ASN A 105 -6.30 -10.14 -4.18
C ASN A 105 -5.96 -11.51 -3.53
N ASP A 106 -4.76 -11.65 -3.01
CA ASP A 106 -4.25 -12.79 -2.27
C ASP A 106 -3.52 -12.31 -0.99
N ALA A 107 -2.70 -13.14 -0.38
CA ALA A 107 -1.99 -12.79 0.85
C ALA A 107 -0.62 -13.46 0.91
N VAL A 108 0.25 -12.92 1.75
CA VAL A 108 1.55 -13.52 2.12
C VAL A 108 1.69 -13.54 3.64
N LYS A 109 2.34 -14.58 4.17
CA LYS A 109 2.73 -14.65 5.58
C LYS A 109 4.23 -14.49 5.69
N ILE A 110 4.67 -13.58 6.55
CA ILE A 110 6.08 -13.32 6.86
C ILE A 110 6.23 -13.33 8.37
N GLY A 111 6.89 -14.37 8.89
CA GLY A 111 6.97 -14.60 10.34
C GLY A 111 5.58 -14.76 10.95
N ASP A 112 5.26 -13.93 11.94
CA ASP A 112 3.97 -13.86 12.63
C ASP A 112 3.00 -12.79 12.06
N VAL A 113 3.28 -12.26 10.86
CA VAL A 113 2.43 -11.25 10.21
C VAL A 113 1.85 -11.79 8.91
N VAL A 114 0.53 -11.72 8.78
CA VAL A 114 -0.20 -12.05 7.55
C VAL A 114 -0.63 -10.75 6.87
N VAL A 115 -0.16 -10.55 5.65
CA VAL A 115 -0.42 -9.34 4.85
C VAL A 115 -1.30 -9.70 3.66
N GLY A 116 -2.47 -9.10 3.58
CA GLY A 116 -3.34 -9.14 2.41
C GLY A 116 -3.38 -7.80 1.69
N GLY A 117 -3.96 -7.77 0.50
CA GLY A 117 -4.09 -6.48 -0.17
C GLY A 117 -4.82 -6.51 -1.50
N SER A 118 -5.41 -5.35 -1.82
CA SER A 118 -6.04 -5.04 -3.11
C SER A 118 -5.89 -3.55 -3.39
N ARG A 119 -6.06 -3.16 -4.66
CA ARG A 119 -6.00 -1.74 -5.03
C ARG A 119 -7.12 -0.92 -4.37
N GLY A 120 -8.31 -1.48 -4.31
CA GLY A 120 -9.51 -0.74 -3.95
C GLY A 120 -10.02 0.19 -5.06
N TRP A 121 -11.05 0.97 -4.73
CA TRP A 121 -11.62 2.03 -5.58
C TRP A 121 -12.28 3.07 -4.71
N SER A 122 -12.45 4.30 -5.25
CA SER A 122 -13.10 5.38 -4.52
C SER A 122 -14.56 5.06 -4.21
N VAL A 123 -14.93 5.14 -2.94
CA VAL A 123 -16.32 4.99 -2.47
C VAL A 123 -17.20 6.17 -2.89
N ASP A 124 -16.58 7.31 -3.21
CA ASP A 124 -17.27 8.54 -3.60
C ASP A 124 -17.45 8.66 -5.12
N ASP A 125 -16.91 7.74 -5.92
CA ASP A 125 -17.15 7.68 -7.36
C ASP A 125 -18.55 7.10 -7.64
N LYS A 126 -19.51 8.00 -7.86
CA LYS A 126 -20.93 7.67 -8.10
C LYS A 126 -21.28 7.42 -9.56
N SER A 127 -20.31 7.51 -10.48
CA SER A 127 -20.53 7.14 -11.88
C SER A 127 -20.89 5.66 -12.03
N GLU A 128 -21.55 5.29 -13.13
CA GLU A 128 -21.87 3.88 -13.39
C GLU A 128 -20.61 3.00 -13.48
N ASP A 129 -19.55 3.51 -14.10
CA ASP A 129 -18.27 2.83 -14.14
C ASP A 129 -17.62 2.74 -12.75
N GLY A 130 -17.68 3.81 -11.95
CA GLY A 130 -17.21 3.84 -10.58
C GLY A 130 -17.88 2.79 -9.70
N LYS A 131 -19.21 2.70 -9.75
CA LYS A 131 -20.00 1.69 -9.03
C LYS A 131 -19.61 0.27 -9.44
N ARG A 132 -19.46 0.01 -10.74
CA ARG A 132 -19.02 -1.28 -11.26
C ARG A 132 -17.61 -1.64 -10.79
N LEU A 133 -16.69 -0.69 -10.83
CA LEU A 133 -15.31 -0.85 -10.37
C LEU A 133 -15.27 -1.09 -8.86
N TYR A 134 -16.03 -0.35 -8.07
CA TYR A 134 -16.13 -0.52 -6.63
C TYR A 134 -16.66 -1.91 -6.25
N THR A 135 -17.74 -2.37 -6.89
CA THR A 135 -18.30 -3.72 -6.68
C THR A 135 -17.26 -4.80 -6.99
N ARG A 136 -16.51 -4.66 -8.09
CA ARG A 136 -15.44 -5.58 -8.43
C ARG A 136 -14.33 -5.59 -7.38
N GLU A 137 -13.97 -4.43 -6.85
CA GLU A 137 -12.92 -4.34 -5.81
C GLU A 137 -13.39 -4.92 -4.48
N LEU A 138 -14.67 -4.83 -4.11
CA LEU A 138 -15.22 -5.54 -2.95
C LEU A 138 -14.99 -7.05 -3.04
N ILE A 139 -15.26 -7.65 -4.20
CA ILE A 139 -15.00 -9.08 -4.43
C ILE A 139 -13.50 -9.40 -4.27
N ARG A 140 -12.62 -8.55 -4.81
CA ARG A 140 -11.17 -8.74 -4.74
C ARG A 140 -10.63 -8.59 -3.32
N ILE A 141 -11.16 -7.65 -2.56
CA ILE A 141 -10.85 -7.47 -1.14
C ILE A 141 -11.26 -8.73 -0.37
N ASP A 142 -12.47 -9.22 -0.58
CA ASP A 142 -12.96 -10.45 0.09
C ASP A 142 -12.10 -11.68 -0.27
N MET A 143 -11.67 -11.82 -1.54
CA MET A 143 -10.73 -12.88 -1.95
C MET A 143 -9.41 -12.81 -1.18
N SER A 144 -8.85 -11.62 -1.04
CA SER A 144 -7.61 -11.42 -0.28
C SER A 144 -7.79 -11.73 1.21
N LEU A 145 -8.90 -11.29 1.80
CA LEU A 145 -9.24 -11.57 3.20
C LEU A 145 -9.42 -13.08 3.45
N GLN A 146 -10.06 -13.79 2.53
CA GLN A 146 -10.16 -15.26 2.59
C GLN A 146 -8.78 -15.93 2.50
N ALA A 147 -7.89 -15.41 1.63
CA ALA A 147 -6.52 -15.90 1.54
C ALA A 147 -5.74 -15.67 2.85
N MET A 148 -5.92 -14.51 3.49
CA MET A 148 -5.33 -14.23 4.81
C MET A 148 -5.79 -15.24 5.85
N GLN A 149 -7.10 -15.55 5.92
CA GLN A 149 -7.62 -16.51 6.89
C GLN A 149 -7.04 -17.92 6.72
N LYS A 150 -6.72 -18.33 5.48
CA LYS A 150 -6.06 -19.62 5.20
C LYS A 150 -4.63 -19.68 5.68
N LEU A 151 -3.93 -18.54 5.74
CA LEU A 151 -2.54 -18.44 6.17
C LEU A 151 -2.40 -18.17 7.68
N LYS A 152 -3.43 -17.58 8.29
CA LYS A 152 -3.43 -17.13 9.69
C LYS A 152 -3.42 -18.34 10.63
N THR A 153 -2.54 -18.30 11.61
CA THR A 153 -2.49 -19.21 12.76
C THR A 153 -2.67 -18.42 14.06
N GLU A 154 -2.87 -19.11 15.16
CA GLU A 154 -3.03 -18.46 16.48
C GLU A 154 -1.80 -17.60 16.82
N GLY A 155 -2.05 -16.38 17.31
CA GLY A 155 -1.01 -15.40 17.65
C GLY A 155 -0.54 -14.54 16.48
N ASP A 156 -0.92 -14.84 15.24
CA ASP A 156 -0.56 -14.01 14.09
C ASP A 156 -1.30 -12.67 14.09
N ARG A 157 -0.59 -11.62 13.71
CA ARG A 157 -1.12 -10.27 13.46
C ARG A 157 -1.48 -10.12 11.99
N THR A 158 -2.49 -9.31 11.70
CA THR A 158 -3.02 -9.13 10.35
C THR A 158 -2.92 -7.68 9.89
N VAL A 159 -2.34 -7.46 8.71
CA VAL A 159 -2.33 -6.14 8.07
C VAL A 159 -2.95 -6.24 6.70
N PHE A 160 -3.91 -5.38 6.40
CA PHE A 160 -4.46 -5.26 5.07
C PHE A 160 -3.95 -4.00 4.38
N MET A 161 -3.42 -4.15 3.18
CA MET A 161 -2.96 -3.05 2.34
C MET A 161 -4.04 -2.71 1.30
N ILE A 162 -4.44 -1.44 1.24
CA ILE A 162 -5.36 -0.95 0.20
C ILE A 162 -4.83 0.39 -0.30
N HIS A 163 -4.86 0.64 -1.62
CA HIS A 163 -4.36 1.92 -2.11
C HIS A 163 -5.37 3.04 -1.93
N TYR A 164 -6.61 2.83 -2.39
CA TYR A 164 -7.67 3.82 -2.18
C TYR A 164 -8.15 3.85 -0.73
N PRO A 165 -8.52 5.04 -0.20
CA PRO A 165 -9.10 5.15 1.14
C PRO A 165 -10.31 4.22 1.33
N PRO A 166 -10.39 3.47 2.44
CA PRO A 166 -11.54 2.61 2.72
C PRO A 166 -12.77 3.35 3.24
N PHE A 167 -12.68 4.68 3.42
CA PHE A 167 -13.73 5.56 3.92
C PHE A 167 -14.18 6.55 2.87
N ASN A 168 -15.38 7.11 3.07
CA ASN A 168 -15.79 8.34 2.42
C ASN A 168 -15.16 9.57 3.11
N VAL A 169 -15.39 10.75 2.54
CA VAL A 169 -14.86 12.02 3.08
C VAL A 169 -15.32 12.35 4.51
N LYS A 170 -16.37 11.70 5.02
CA LYS A 170 -16.87 11.87 6.39
C LYS A 170 -16.32 10.84 7.37
N PHE A 171 -15.46 9.94 6.94
CA PHE A 171 -14.96 8.80 7.72
C PHE A 171 -16.06 7.84 8.22
N GLU A 172 -17.15 7.76 7.49
CA GLU A 172 -18.24 6.82 7.77
C GLU A 172 -17.83 5.39 7.37
N GLY A 173 -18.52 4.41 7.94
CA GLY A 173 -18.36 3.00 7.56
C GLY A 173 -18.79 2.78 6.11
N THR A 174 -18.12 1.87 5.46
CA THR A 174 -18.36 1.47 4.06
C THR A 174 -18.40 -0.05 3.98
N PRO A 175 -18.94 -0.64 2.90
CA PRO A 175 -18.84 -2.08 2.68
C PRO A 175 -17.41 -2.63 2.77
N VAL A 176 -16.38 -1.82 2.47
CA VAL A 176 -14.97 -2.21 2.65
C VAL A 176 -14.61 -2.34 4.13
N THR A 177 -14.98 -1.35 4.96
CA THR A 177 -14.69 -1.41 6.40
C THR A 177 -15.47 -2.54 7.09
N GLU A 178 -16.70 -2.84 6.64
CA GLU A 178 -17.50 -3.96 7.14
C GLU A 178 -16.82 -5.31 6.84
N LEU A 179 -16.18 -5.46 5.67
CA LEU A 179 -15.36 -6.64 5.37
C LEU A 179 -14.19 -6.77 6.35
N PHE A 180 -13.45 -5.68 6.62
CA PHE A 180 -12.33 -5.73 7.57
C PHE A 180 -12.79 -6.12 8.97
N GLU A 181 -13.93 -5.60 9.42
CA GLU A 181 -14.55 -5.94 10.71
C GLU A 181 -14.96 -7.42 10.75
N LYS A 182 -15.63 -7.90 9.69
CA LYS A 182 -16.05 -9.31 9.55
C LYS A 182 -14.89 -10.30 9.67
N TYR A 183 -13.74 -9.95 9.10
CA TYR A 183 -12.55 -10.82 9.08
C TYR A 183 -11.59 -10.58 10.25
N GLY A 184 -11.86 -9.61 11.13
CA GLY A 184 -11.05 -9.31 12.31
C GLY A 184 -9.62 -8.89 11.94
N ILE A 185 -9.48 -7.88 11.07
CA ILE A 185 -8.19 -7.30 10.69
C ILE A 185 -7.70 -6.37 11.80
N ASP A 186 -6.42 -6.45 12.17
CA ASP A 186 -5.84 -5.61 13.22
C ASP A 186 -5.52 -4.20 12.71
N VAL A 187 -4.86 -4.11 11.54
CA VAL A 187 -4.43 -2.83 10.95
C VAL A 187 -4.71 -2.79 9.46
N VAL A 188 -5.14 -1.63 8.98
CA VAL A 188 -5.25 -1.31 7.55
C VAL A 188 -4.31 -0.15 7.23
N VAL A 189 -3.48 -0.30 6.19
CA VAL A 189 -2.64 0.78 5.66
C VAL A 189 -3.14 1.18 4.27
N TYR A 190 -3.19 2.49 4.00
CA TYR A 190 -3.67 3.02 2.73
C TYR A 190 -2.88 4.26 2.29
N GLY A 191 -2.93 4.57 0.99
CA GLY A 191 -2.26 5.69 0.35
C GLY A 191 -3.22 6.60 -0.41
N HIS A 192 -2.81 7.00 -1.63
CA HIS A 192 -3.62 7.73 -2.61
C HIS A 192 -3.91 9.19 -2.30
N LEU A 193 -4.05 9.57 -1.05
CA LEU A 193 -4.40 10.93 -0.65
C LEU A 193 -3.16 11.81 -0.55
N HIS A 194 -3.08 12.82 -1.39
CA HIS A 194 -1.94 13.71 -1.54
C HIS A 194 -2.30 15.19 -1.42
N GLY A 195 -1.26 16.01 -1.25
CA GLY A 195 -1.28 17.44 -1.44
C GLY A 195 -1.60 18.24 -0.18
N LYS A 196 -1.30 19.55 -0.26
CA LYS A 196 -1.39 20.50 0.86
C LYS A 196 -2.80 20.66 1.42
N ASN A 197 -3.82 20.40 0.61
CA ASN A 197 -5.23 20.53 1.00
C ASN A 197 -5.85 19.18 1.40
N CYS A 198 -5.02 18.16 1.61
CA CYS A 198 -5.48 16.87 2.11
C CYS A 198 -5.74 16.97 3.62
N TYR A 199 -7.01 16.96 4.01
CA TYR A 199 -7.45 16.97 5.41
C TYR A 199 -7.66 15.56 5.97
N ALA A 200 -7.04 14.54 5.36
CA ALA A 200 -7.15 13.17 5.80
C ALA A 200 -6.52 12.97 7.19
N ARG A 201 -7.17 12.15 8.00
CA ARG A 201 -6.60 11.74 9.28
C ARG A 201 -5.45 10.76 9.02
N LYS A 202 -4.26 11.08 9.53
CA LYS A 202 -3.07 10.20 9.40
C LYS A 202 -3.24 8.88 10.14
N SER A 203 -3.99 8.88 11.24
CA SER A 203 -4.34 7.69 12.01
C SER A 203 -5.78 7.78 12.49
N TYR A 204 -6.50 6.68 12.37
CA TYR A 204 -7.89 6.58 12.80
C TYR A 204 -8.18 5.16 13.31
N THR A 205 -8.88 5.04 14.44
CA THR A 205 -9.32 3.75 14.96
C THR A 205 -10.84 3.68 14.90
N LYS A 206 -11.36 2.60 14.34
CA LYS A 206 -12.80 2.32 14.26
C LYS A 206 -13.05 0.83 14.49
N ASN A 207 -13.96 0.53 15.40
CA ASN A 207 -14.38 -0.84 15.73
C ASN A 207 -13.19 -1.78 16.02
N GLY A 208 -12.16 -1.27 16.72
CA GLY A 208 -10.96 -2.01 17.08
C GLY A 208 -9.88 -2.09 15.98
N ILE A 209 -10.17 -1.67 14.76
CA ILE A 209 -9.23 -1.68 13.64
C ILE A 209 -8.51 -0.33 13.55
N LYS A 210 -7.18 -0.37 13.45
CA LYS A 210 -6.35 0.83 13.24
C LYS A 210 -6.16 1.07 11.74
N TYR A 211 -6.46 2.27 11.27
CA TYR A 211 -6.29 2.71 9.88
C TYR A 211 -5.18 3.75 9.82
N LEU A 212 -4.22 3.57 8.92
CA LEU A 212 -3.04 4.43 8.78
C LEU A 212 -2.91 4.92 7.34
N LEU A 213 -2.94 6.24 7.16
CA LEU A 213 -2.55 6.87 5.90
C LEU A 213 -1.03 6.87 5.81
N THR A 214 -0.51 6.44 4.67
CA THR A 214 0.93 6.23 4.47
C THR A 214 1.50 6.93 3.23
N SER A 215 0.70 7.79 2.55
CA SER A 215 1.22 8.61 1.44
C SER A 215 2.41 9.44 1.90
N CYS A 216 3.54 9.34 1.22
CA CYS A 216 4.83 9.85 1.67
C CYS A 216 4.80 11.34 2.01
N ASP A 217 4.16 12.18 1.19
CA ASP A 217 3.99 13.62 1.44
C ASP A 217 3.14 13.92 2.69
N GLN A 218 2.16 13.05 3.01
CA GLN A 218 1.29 13.21 4.17
C GLN A 218 1.96 12.81 5.48
N VAL A 219 2.95 11.94 5.42
CA VAL A 219 3.72 11.46 6.59
C VAL A 219 5.11 12.11 6.67
N ASN A 220 5.34 13.23 5.95
CA ASN A 220 6.61 13.95 5.88
C ASN A 220 7.78 13.01 5.51
N ASN A 221 7.57 12.18 4.50
CA ASN A 221 8.56 11.25 3.96
C ASN A 221 9.16 10.29 5.01
N THR A 222 8.39 10.00 6.05
CA THR A 222 8.81 9.14 7.16
C THR A 222 7.94 7.88 7.20
N ALA A 223 8.56 6.72 7.13
CA ALA A 223 7.86 5.45 7.21
C ALA A 223 7.14 5.31 8.57
N VAL A 224 5.87 4.93 8.52
CA VAL A 224 5.00 4.82 9.70
C VAL A 224 5.18 3.45 10.34
N LEU A 225 5.43 3.40 11.64
CA LEU A 225 5.40 2.15 12.39
C LEU A 225 3.95 1.64 12.50
N VAL A 226 3.72 0.43 11.98
CA VAL A 226 2.40 -0.23 11.91
C VAL A 226 2.20 -1.17 13.08
N LEU A 227 3.20 -2.05 13.33
CA LEU A 227 3.21 -3.09 14.36
C LEU A 227 4.55 -3.15 15.07
#